data_dabdd24deb0e6c6809e2b53e1352e5cf
#
_entry.id   dabdd24deb0e6c6809e2b53e1352e5cf
#
_cell.length_a   1.000
_cell.length_b   1.000
_cell.length_c   1.000
_cell.angle_alpha   90.00
_cell.angle_beta   90.00
_cell.angle_gamma   90.00
#
_symmetry.space_group_name_H-M   'P 1'
#
loop_
_entity.id
_entity.type
_entity.pdbx_description
1 polymer ?
#
loop_
_entity_poly.entity_id
_entity_poly.type
_entity_poly.pdbx_seq_one_letter_code
_entity_poly.pdbx_strand_id
1 'polypeptide(L)'
;MSHDLIKELVSDILDIDNIMFSVNSGSGICEVKSERGLPVRVSDKWLTIGNDDKPWHIHLNLESVTTARFIIEERQNGMNGYSIRFFDSQGNIIMRANFVKMYDGNGNLISKKYERYDELFTKYGNKEIISFQDK
;
A
#
# COMPACT_ATOMS: atom_id res chain seq x y z
N MET A 1 -14.04 -5.20 -13.56
CA MET A 1 -12.91 -5.02 -12.63
C MET A 1 -12.20 -3.71 -12.94
N SER A 2 -11.96 -2.92 -11.92
CA SER A 2 -11.41 -1.58 -12.14
C SER A 2 -9.90 -1.57 -11.92
N HIS A 3 -9.14 -1.85 -12.97
CA HIS A 3 -7.68 -1.74 -12.95
C HIS A 3 -7.24 -0.29 -12.70
N ASP A 4 -8.06 0.67 -13.13
CA ASP A 4 -7.75 2.10 -12.97
C ASP A 4 -7.77 2.51 -11.50
N LEU A 5 -8.69 1.98 -10.71
CA LEU A 5 -8.78 2.30 -9.29
C LEU A 5 -7.56 1.78 -8.52
N ILE A 6 -7.13 0.55 -8.82
CA ILE A 6 -5.93 -0.01 -8.19
C ILE A 6 -4.70 0.80 -8.59
N LYS A 7 -4.58 1.14 -9.87
CA LYS A 7 -3.46 1.93 -10.37
C LYS A 7 -3.42 3.30 -9.70
N GLU A 8 -4.58 3.94 -9.55
CA GLU A 8 -4.68 5.24 -8.91
C GLU A 8 -4.23 5.17 -7.45
N LEU A 9 -4.74 4.19 -6.70
CA LEU A 9 -4.38 4.02 -5.29
C LEU A 9 -2.89 3.77 -5.13
N VAL A 10 -2.32 2.87 -5.91
CA VAL A 10 -0.89 2.57 -5.84
C VAL A 10 -0.06 3.80 -6.22
N SER A 11 -0.48 4.55 -7.24
CA SER A 11 0.22 5.79 -7.65
C SER A 11 0.20 6.83 -6.53
N ASP A 12 -0.93 6.96 -5.84
CA ASP A 12 -1.04 7.89 -4.71
C ASP A 12 -0.13 7.47 -3.55
N ILE A 13 -0.04 6.17 -3.28
CA ILE A 13 0.87 5.64 -2.26
C ILE A 13 2.32 5.95 -2.61
N LEU A 14 2.68 5.78 -3.87
CA LEU A 14 4.06 6.03 -4.34
C LEU A 14 4.46 7.51 -4.30
N ASP A 15 3.49 8.40 -4.13
CA ASP A 15 3.77 9.84 -3.97
C ASP A 15 4.04 10.22 -2.51
N ILE A 16 4.07 9.27 -1.62
CA ILE A 16 4.28 9.47 -0.19
C ILE A 16 5.67 8.99 0.20
N ASP A 17 6.36 9.78 1.03
CA ASP A 17 7.67 9.40 1.57
C ASP A 17 7.55 8.29 2.59
N ASN A 18 8.60 7.50 2.72
CA ASN A 18 8.75 6.49 3.77
C ASN A 18 7.67 5.42 3.71
N ILE A 19 7.49 4.86 2.53
CA ILE A 19 6.64 3.67 2.33
C ILE A 19 7.56 2.46 2.20
N MET A 20 7.22 1.39 2.90
CA MET A 20 7.87 0.10 2.74
C MET A 20 6.83 -0.90 2.25
N PHE A 21 7.06 -1.47 1.08
CA PHE A 21 6.20 -2.54 0.57
C PHE A 21 6.65 -3.87 1.14
N SER A 22 5.67 -4.67 1.59
CA SER A 22 5.90 -6.06 1.97
C SER A 22 5.10 -6.94 1.01
N VAL A 23 5.79 -7.83 0.33
CA VAL A 23 5.15 -8.80 -0.56
C VAL A 23 5.19 -10.15 0.10
N ASN A 24 4.02 -10.78 0.23
CA ASN A 24 3.85 -12.04 0.95
C ASN A 24 3.70 -13.19 -0.03
N SER A 25 4.53 -14.20 0.10
CA SER A 25 4.47 -15.42 -0.71
C SER A 25 3.83 -16.61 0.02
N GLY A 26 3.29 -16.38 1.21
CA GLY A 26 2.76 -17.45 2.05
C GLY A 26 3.77 -17.95 3.08
N SER A 27 4.97 -18.27 2.63
CA SER A 27 6.03 -18.79 3.53
C SER A 27 7.13 -17.78 3.78
N GLY A 28 7.15 -16.68 3.05
CA GLY A 28 8.17 -15.66 3.20
C GLY A 28 7.62 -14.29 2.92
N ILE A 29 8.33 -13.28 3.40
CA ILE A 29 7.97 -11.88 3.19
C ILE A 29 9.18 -11.17 2.61
N CYS A 30 8.98 -10.47 1.50
CA CYS A 30 9.99 -9.60 0.91
C CYS A 30 9.62 -8.16 1.20
N GLU A 31 10.54 -7.39 1.79
CA GLU A 31 10.30 -6.00 2.10
C GLU A 31 11.23 -5.11 1.28
N VAL A 32 10.67 -4.09 0.65
CA VAL A 32 11.43 -3.14 -0.15
C VAL A 32 11.01 -1.71 0.20
N LYS A 33 12.01 -0.83 0.24
CA LYS A 33 11.76 0.60 0.49
C LYS A 33 11.37 1.27 -0.82
N SER A 34 10.27 2.00 -0.78
CA SER A 34 9.82 2.78 -1.93
C SER A 34 10.55 4.11 -1.99
N GLU A 35 10.60 4.69 -3.18
CA GLU A 35 11.04 6.05 -3.42
C GLU A 35 9.88 6.82 -4.03
N ARG A 36 9.74 8.10 -3.68
CA ARG A 36 8.71 8.94 -4.28
C ARG A 36 8.92 9.04 -5.78
N GLY A 37 7.80 8.98 -6.51
CA GLY A 37 7.81 9.17 -7.93
C GLY A 37 8.20 7.95 -8.74
N LEU A 38 8.27 6.78 -8.14
CA LEU A 38 8.44 5.54 -8.90
C LEU A 38 7.25 5.37 -9.84
N PRO A 39 7.50 4.97 -11.09
CA PRO A 39 6.41 4.81 -12.04
C PRO A 39 5.57 3.58 -11.75
N VAL A 40 4.30 3.68 -12.13
CA VAL A 40 3.36 2.57 -12.11
C VAL A 40 2.86 2.39 -13.52
N ARG A 41 2.90 1.17 -14.03
CA ARG A 41 2.38 0.86 -15.35
C ARG A 41 1.53 -0.39 -15.30
N VAL A 42 0.52 -0.45 -16.15
CA VAL A 42 -0.33 -1.61 -16.30
C VAL A 42 -0.18 -2.16 -17.70
N SER A 43 0.10 -3.44 -17.80
CA SER A 43 0.17 -4.16 -19.05
C SER A 43 -0.54 -5.48 -18.87
N ASP A 44 -1.61 -5.71 -19.64
CA ASP A 44 -2.48 -6.86 -19.50
C ASP A 44 -3.03 -6.92 -18.05
N LYS A 45 -2.83 -8.00 -17.34
CA LYS A 45 -3.30 -8.17 -15.96
C LYS A 45 -2.26 -7.76 -14.91
N TRP A 46 -1.11 -7.25 -15.35
CA TRP A 46 -0.02 -6.94 -14.44
C TRP A 46 0.13 -5.45 -14.19
N LEU A 47 0.13 -5.09 -12.92
CA LEU A 47 0.54 -3.77 -12.47
C LEU A 47 1.99 -3.87 -12.02
N THR A 48 2.86 -3.02 -12.57
CA THR A 48 4.28 -3.02 -12.23
C THR A 48 4.64 -1.73 -11.51
N ILE A 49 5.26 -1.87 -10.34
CA ILE A 49 5.83 -0.77 -9.59
C ILE A 49 7.34 -0.77 -9.84
N GLY A 50 7.85 0.36 -10.31
CA GLY A 50 9.28 0.54 -10.52
C GLY A 50 9.71 0.46 -11.97
N ASN A 51 10.99 0.71 -12.18
CA ASN A 51 11.66 0.69 -13.50
C ASN A 51 12.67 -0.44 -13.57
N ASP A 52 13.04 -0.81 -14.78
CA ASP A 52 14.06 -1.84 -15.02
C ASP A 52 15.45 -1.41 -14.56
N ASP A 53 15.68 -0.11 -14.37
CA ASP A 53 16.95 0.42 -13.89
C ASP A 53 17.12 0.36 -12.36
N LYS A 54 16.09 -0.06 -11.66
CA LYS A 54 16.13 -0.22 -10.20
C LYS A 54 16.49 -1.66 -9.83
N PRO A 55 17.07 -1.88 -8.63
CA PRO A 55 17.42 -3.23 -8.21
C PRO A 55 16.20 -4.10 -7.89
N TRP A 56 15.02 -3.54 -7.84
CA TRP A 56 13.79 -4.26 -7.58
C TRP A 56 12.61 -3.64 -8.32
N HIS A 57 11.61 -4.45 -8.57
CA HIS A 57 10.30 -4.00 -9.01
C HIS A 57 9.27 -5.03 -8.54
N ILE A 58 8.01 -4.59 -8.45
CA ILE A 58 6.91 -5.45 -7.99
C ILE A 58 5.93 -5.62 -9.13
N HIS A 59 5.56 -6.86 -9.42
CA HIS A 59 4.49 -7.19 -10.35
C HIS A 59 3.30 -7.70 -9.58
N LEU A 60 2.18 -7.00 -9.67
CA LEU A 60 0.96 -7.34 -8.96
C LEU A 60 -0.07 -7.83 -9.96
N ASN A 61 -0.60 -9.05 -9.75
CA ASN A 61 -1.63 -9.61 -10.62
C ASN A 61 -2.97 -8.97 -10.29
N LEU A 62 -3.46 -8.11 -11.18
CA LEU A 62 -4.69 -7.36 -10.95
C LEU A 62 -5.94 -8.23 -10.89
N GLU A 63 -5.90 -9.41 -11.51
CA GLU A 63 -7.03 -10.34 -11.43
C GLU A 63 -7.14 -11.01 -10.06
N SER A 64 -6.05 -11.05 -9.31
CA SER A 64 -6.02 -11.65 -7.99
C SER A 64 -6.36 -10.67 -6.86
N VAL A 65 -6.19 -9.38 -7.09
CA VAL A 65 -6.43 -8.35 -6.06
C VAL A 65 -7.90 -7.97 -6.06
N THR A 66 -8.59 -8.22 -4.95
CA THR A 66 -10.03 -7.93 -4.85
C THR A 66 -10.33 -6.73 -3.98
N THR A 67 -9.58 -6.52 -2.91
CA THR A 67 -9.81 -5.41 -1.99
C THR A 67 -8.50 -4.81 -1.52
N ALA A 68 -8.59 -3.56 -1.05
CA ALA A 68 -7.54 -2.95 -0.22
C ALA A 68 -8.20 -2.48 1.07
N ARG A 69 -7.44 -2.48 2.14
CA ARG A 69 -7.91 -2.04 3.45
C ARG A 69 -6.93 -1.07 4.08
N PHE A 70 -7.48 0.00 4.64
CA PHE A 70 -6.72 0.91 5.50
C PHE A 70 -6.72 0.31 6.90
N ILE A 71 -5.56 -0.03 7.42
CA ILE A 71 -5.44 -0.72 8.70
C ILE A 71 -4.52 0.07 9.63
N ILE A 72 -5.05 0.40 10.80
CA ILE A 72 -4.28 0.94 11.90
C ILE A 72 -4.15 -0.17 12.92
N GLU A 73 -2.93 -0.66 13.09
CA GLU A 73 -2.66 -1.78 13.97
C GLU A 73 -2.16 -1.28 15.33
N GLU A 74 -2.91 -1.61 16.39
CA GLU A 74 -2.49 -1.26 17.74
C GLU A 74 -1.32 -2.12 18.16
N ARG A 75 -0.32 -1.49 18.77
CA ARG A 75 0.87 -2.17 19.27
C ARG A 75 1.03 -1.91 20.76
N GLN A 76 1.70 -2.84 21.45
CA GLN A 76 1.88 -2.77 22.89
C GLN A 76 2.61 -1.52 23.36
N ASN A 77 3.48 -0.97 22.52
CA ASN A 77 4.26 0.24 22.84
C ASN A 77 3.45 1.53 22.65
N GLY A 78 2.19 1.44 22.24
CA GLY A 78 1.35 2.61 21.97
C GLY A 78 1.64 3.30 20.65
N MET A 79 2.63 2.85 19.90
CA MET A 79 2.94 3.42 18.58
C MET A 79 2.26 2.58 17.51
N ASN A 80 1.06 2.99 17.12
CA ASN A 80 0.27 2.26 16.13
C ASN A 80 0.98 2.14 14.80
N GLY A 81 0.79 1.01 14.13
CA GLY A 81 1.26 0.82 12.77
C GLY A 81 0.19 1.23 11.77
N TYR A 82 0.61 1.87 10.68
CA TYR A 82 -0.29 2.37 9.63
C TYR A 82 0.04 1.68 8.32
N SER A 83 -0.97 1.12 7.68
CA SER A 83 -0.75 0.43 6.40
C SER A 83 -1.99 0.44 5.54
N ILE A 84 -1.77 0.20 4.23
CA ILE A 84 -2.82 -0.14 3.28
C ILE A 84 -2.47 -1.53 2.80
N ARG A 85 -3.38 -2.48 2.96
CA ARG A 85 -3.12 -3.89 2.64
C ARG A 85 -4.02 -4.34 1.51
N PHE A 86 -3.45 -5.09 0.60
CA PHE A 86 -4.14 -5.61 -0.60
C PHE A 86 -4.40 -7.10 -0.41
N PHE A 87 -5.66 -7.50 -0.67
CA PHE A 87 -6.13 -8.85 -0.39
C PHE A 87 -6.67 -9.53 -1.64
N ASP A 88 -6.56 -10.87 -1.67
CA ASP A 88 -7.24 -11.69 -2.67
C ASP A 88 -8.67 -12.02 -2.25
N SER A 89 -9.38 -12.79 -3.07
CA SER A 89 -10.79 -13.16 -2.81
C SER A 89 -10.98 -14.07 -1.60
N GLN A 90 -9.91 -14.71 -1.16
CA GLN A 90 -9.94 -15.61 0.00
C GLN A 90 -9.50 -14.91 1.29
N GLY A 91 -9.23 -13.62 1.22
CA GLY A 91 -8.80 -12.85 2.39
C GLY A 91 -7.32 -12.94 2.70
N ASN A 92 -6.52 -13.51 1.79
CA ASN A 92 -5.07 -13.56 1.98
C ASN A 92 -4.43 -12.24 1.60
N ILE A 93 -3.45 -11.81 2.39
CA ILE A 93 -2.71 -10.59 2.10
C ILE A 93 -1.74 -10.85 0.96
N ILE A 94 -1.85 -10.06 -0.10
CA ILE A 94 -0.92 -10.13 -1.24
C ILE A 94 0.23 -9.18 -1.04
N MET A 95 -0.08 -7.95 -0.63
CA MET A 95 0.91 -6.90 -0.47
C MET A 95 0.46 -5.93 0.62
N ARG A 96 1.42 -5.38 1.34
CA ARG A 96 1.20 -4.29 2.29
C ARG A 96 2.00 -3.08 1.84
N ALA A 97 1.38 -1.91 1.91
CA ALA A 97 2.09 -0.65 1.85
C ALA A 97 2.16 -0.12 3.28
N ASN A 98 3.31 -0.27 3.90
CA ASN A 98 3.52 0.13 5.29
C ASN A 98 4.02 1.57 5.34
N PHE A 99 3.34 2.39 6.14
CA PHE A 99 3.76 3.76 6.40
C PHE A 99 4.76 3.72 7.54
N VAL A 100 6.04 3.86 7.22
CA VAL A 100 7.12 3.79 8.21
C VAL A 100 7.62 5.18 8.57
N LYS A 101 8.39 5.27 9.65
CA LYS A 101 8.90 6.55 10.19
C LYS A 101 7.79 7.55 10.50
N MET A 102 6.69 7.02 11.03
CA MET A 102 5.53 7.84 11.41
C MET A 102 5.72 8.59 12.73
N TYR A 103 6.74 8.24 13.50
CA TYR A 103 6.99 8.78 14.84
C TYR A 103 8.34 9.46 14.91
N ASP A 104 8.42 10.53 15.72
CA ASP A 104 9.68 11.24 15.94
C ASP A 104 10.55 10.51 16.97
N GLY A 105 11.71 11.06 17.28
CA GLY A 105 12.66 10.47 18.23
C GLY A 105 12.14 10.36 19.67
N ASN A 106 11.04 11.07 19.99
CA ASN A 106 10.42 11.04 21.30
C ASN A 106 9.18 10.13 21.34
N GLY A 107 8.91 9.42 20.25
CA GLY A 107 7.75 8.52 20.18
C GLY A 107 6.43 9.22 19.89
N ASN A 108 6.46 10.47 19.44
CA ASN A 108 5.25 11.21 19.09
C ASN A 108 4.92 11.04 17.61
N LEU A 109 3.64 10.84 17.32
CA LEU A 109 3.17 10.74 15.94
C LEU A 109 3.42 12.06 15.21
N ILE A 110 4.07 11.96 14.05
CA ILE A 110 4.35 13.14 13.21
C ILE A 110 3.08 13.50 12.45
N SER A 111 2.48 14.65 12.78
CA SER A 111 1.17 15.04 12.26
C SER A 111 1.10 15.08 10.74
N LYS A 112 2.13 15.59 10.07
CA LYS A 112 2.13 15.69 8.61
C LYS A 112 2.10 14.32 7.95
N LYS A 113 2.74 13.34 8.56
CA LYS A 113 2.74 11.96 8.02
C LYS A 113 1.40 11.29 8.24
N TYR A 114 0.78 11.50 9.38
CA TYR A 114 -0.56 11.01 9.63
C TYR A 114 -1.57 11.66 8.68
N GLU A 115 -1.44 12.96 8.43
CA GLU A 115 -2.30 13.69 7.49
C GLU A 115 -2.27 13.07 6.10
N ARG A 116 -1.10 12.63 5.63
CA ARG A 116 -0.99 11.98 4.32
C ARG A 116 -1.79 10.68 4.27
N TYR A 117 -1.72 9.90 5.33
CA TYR A 117 -2.51 8.67 5.45
C TYR A 117 -4.01 8.98 5.47
N ASP A 118 -4.40 9.97 6.28
CA ASP A 118 -5.79 10.36 6.42
C ASP A 118 -6.36 10.97 5.13
N GLU A 119 -5.56 11.73 4.39
CA GLU A 119 -5.94 12.28 3.09
C GLU A 119 -6.30 11.17 2.10
N LEU A 120 -5.52 10.10 2.07
CA LEU A 120 -5.83 8.96 1.21
C LEU A 120 -7.12 8.28 1.66
N PHE A 121 -7.28 8.08 2.95
CA PHE A 121 -8.50 7.50 3.49
C PHE A 121 -9.72 8.30 3.07
N THR A 122 -9.65 9.61 3.17
CA THR A 122 -10.73 10.52 2.76
C THR A 122 -10.96 10.47 1.25
N LYS A 123 -9.89 10.50 0.47
CA LYS A 123 -9.99 10.46 -1.01
C LYS A 123 -10.73 9.22 -1.49
N TYR A 124 -10.52 8.09 -0.82
CA TYR A 124 -11.14 6.82 -1.23
C TYR A 124 -12.45 6.53 -0.49
N GLY A 125 -13.10 7.57 0.03
CA GLY A 125 -14.49 7.51 0.48
C GLY A 125 -14.70 7.33 1.96
N ASN A 126 -13.67 7.51 2.78
CA ASN A 126 -13.73 7.32 4.24
C ASN A 126 -14.16 5.89 4.61
N LYS A 127 -13.75 4.92 3.80
CA LYS A 127 -14.09 3.51 4.02
C LYS A 127 -12.83 2.73 4.32
N GLU A 128 -12.90 1.89 5.34
CA GLU A 128 -11.82 1.00 5.67
C GLU A 128 -11.50 0.04 4.52
N ILE A 129 -12.52 -0.42 3.80
CA ILE A 129 -12.38 -1.40 2.73
C ILE A 129 -12.73 -0.78 1.39
N ILE A 130 -11.81 -0.91 0.44
CA ILE A 130 -12.01 -0.51 -0.96
C ILE A 130 -12.17 -1.79 -1.78
N SER A 131 -13.27 -1.92 -2.51
CA SER A 131 -13.48 -3.06 -3.41
C SER A 131 -13.09 -2.68 -4.83
N PHE A 132 -12.32 -3.55 -5.48
CA PHE A 132 -11.88 -3.34 -6.86
C PHE A 132 -12.71 -4.13 -7.86
N GLN A 133 -13.61 -4.95 -7.39
CA GLN A 133 -14.45 -5.75 -8.28
C GLN A 133 -15.69 -4.99 -8.69
N ASP A 134 -16.03 -5.08 -9.98
CA ASP A 134 -17.27 -4.56 -10.50
C ASP A 134 -18.42 -5.45 -10.02
N LYS A 135 -19.54 -4.82 -9.76
CA LYS A 135 -20.75 -5.52 -9.34
C LYS A 135 -21.62 -5.84 -10.54
#